data_2b4c0466ab237fcb0ceffc1db436b753
#
_entry.id   2b4c0466ab237fcb0ceffc1db436b753
#
_cell.length_a   1.000
_cell.length_b   1.000
_cell.length_c   1.000
_cell.angle_alpha   90.00
_cell.angle_beta   90.00
_cell.angle_gamma   90.00
#
_symmetry.space_group_name_H-M   'P 1'
#
loop_
_entity.id
_entity.type
_entity.pdbx_description
1 polymer ?
#
loop_
_entity_poly.entity_id
_entity_poly.type
_entity_poly.pdbx_seq_one_letter_code
_entity_poly.pdbx_strand_id
1 'polypeptide(L)'
;MLRWIDTHNHLFVLPEEQQKKEVSEARKVGVVSSLVCASGVSNLEEARRCAYEYDQAYACGIHPLYIGYSWKEDLTALEAFLEEHREDPRLAAVGECGLDFSAACSVPHDVQEEVFSTQLKLARKYGLPLSLHGREAMDIVLKYIRRLPPQLGIIHAFNGSMAQ
;
A
#
# COMPACT_ATOMS: atom_id res chain seq x y z
N MET A 1 1.24 0.62 29.49
CA MET A 1 0.21 0.43 28.46
C MET A 1 0.89 -0.11 27.21
N LEU A 2 0.34 -1.14 26.55
CA LEU A 2 0.87 -1.64 25.28
C LEU A 2 0.77 -0.54 24.21
N ARG A 3 1.80 -0.45 23.34
CA ARG A 3 1.81 0.48 22.21
C ARG A 3 1.63 -0.34 20.93
N TRP A 4 0.69 0.07 20.12
CA TRP A 4 0.34 -0.59 18.86
C TRP A 4 0.69 0.29 17.67
N ILE A 5 1.03 -0.34 16.55
CA ILE A 5 1.15 0.30 15.25
C ILE A 5 0.13 -0.38 14.34
N ASP A 6 -0.77 0.40 13.75
CA ASP A 6 -1.63 -0.07 12.67
C ASP A 6 -0.83 0.00 11.36
N THR A 7 -0.51 -1.15 10.81
CA THR A 7 0.38 -1.25 9.65
C THR A 7 -0.33 -1.12 8.30
N HIS A 8 -1.67 -0.94 8.31
CA HIS A 8 -2.42 -0.79 7.08
C HIS A 8 -3.82 -0.24 7.32
N ASN A 9 -4.12 0.93 6.74
CA ASN A 9 -5.48 1.46 6.69
C ASN A 9 -5.65 2.39 5.48
N HIS A 10 -6.91 2.74 5.21
CA HIS A 10 -7.32 3.71 4.19
C HIS A 10 -8.11 4.86 4.84
N LEU A 11 -7.58 5.44 5.90
CA LEU A 11 -8.27 6.45 6.71
C LEU A 11 -8.83 7.62 5.87
N PHE A 12 -8.11 8.01 4.81
CA PHE A 12 -8.49 9.12 3.92
C PHE A 12 -9.84 8.91 3.20
N VAL A 13 -10.34 7.66 3.06
CA VAL A 13 -11.65 7.41 2.42
C VAL A 13 -12.85 7.81 3.29
N LEU A 14 -12.62 8.02 4.58
CA LEU A 14 -13.65 8.43 5.51
C LEU A 14 -13.89 9.95 5.45
N PRO A 15 -15.11 10.44 5.75
CA PRO A 15 -15.32 11.86 5.99
C PRO A 15 -14.42 12.39 7.12
N GLU A 16 -13.95 13.64 7.01
CA GLU A 16 -12.97 14.26 7.93
C GLU A 16 -13.36 14.13 9.41
N GLU A 17 -14.63 14.38 9.74
CA GLU A 17 -15.16 14.22 11.10
C GLU A 17 -14.98 12.79 11.63
N GLN A 18 -15.18 11.80 10.76
CA GLN A 18 -15.00 10.39 11.10
C GLN A 18 -13.51 10.03 11.22
N GLN A 19 -12.65 10.56 10.35
CA GLN A 19 -11.19 10.39 10.46
C GLN A 19 -10.70 10.86 11.84
N LYS A 20 -11.09 12.06 12.28
CA LYS A 20 -10.74 12.62 13.59
C LYS A 20 -11.18 11.70 14.73
N LYS A 21 -12.40 11.20 14.64
CA LYS A 21 -12.96 10.29 15.64
C LYS A 21 -12.17 8.98 15.69
N GLU A 22 -11.94 8.32 14.57
CA GLU A 22 -11.22 7.04 14.50
C GLU A 22 -9.78 7.18 15.04
N VAL A 23 -9.06 8.22 14.66
CA VAL A 23 -7.72 8.48 15.18
C VAL A 23 -7.74 8.73 16.69
N SER A 24 -8.72 9.48 17.19
CA SER A 24 -8.86 9.73 18.63
C SER A 24 -9.12 8.44 19.41
N GLU A 25 -10.05 7.60 18.94
CA GLU A 25 -10.37 6.33 19.58
C GLU A 25 -9.19 5.35 19.54
N ALA A 26 -8.51 5.24 18.39
CA ALA A 26 -7.31 4.42 18.25
C ALA A 26 -6.20 4.82 19.25
N ARG A 27 -5.97 6.13 19.42
CA ARG A 27 -4.98 6.65 20.38
C ARG A 27 -5.34 6.29 21.82
N LYS A 28 -6.62 6.32 22.21
CA LYS A 28 -7.09 5.95 23.55
C LYS A 28 -6.76 4.50 23.91
N VAL A 29 -6.76 3.60 22.94
CA VAL A 29 -6.44 2.17 23.14
C VAL A 29 -4.96 1.85 22.89
N GLY A 30 -4.13 2.86 22.65
CA GLY A 30 -2.68 2.71 22.57
C GLY A 30 -2.10 2.56 21.15
N VAL A 31 -2.89 2.82 20.09
CA VAL A 31 -2.33 2.96 18.73
C VAL A 31 -1.55 4.27 18.66
N VAL A 32 -0.25 4.17 18.47
CA VAL A 32 0.67 5.32 18.51
C VAL A 32 1.06 5.83 17.13
N SER A 33 0.91 4.99 16.10
CA SER A 33 1.16 5.35 14.70
C SER A 33 0.37 4.43 13.78
N SER A 34 0.15 4.86 12.54
CA SER A 34 -0.42 4.01 11.50
C SER A 34 0.17 4.31 10.11
N LEU A 35 -0.04 3.37 9.19
CA LEU A 35 0.32 3.51 7.79
C LEU A 35 -0.95 3.72 6.95
N VAL A 36 -1.11 4.92 6.41
CA VAL A 36 -2.21 5.27 5.50
C VAL A 36 -1.81 4.86 4.09
N CYS A 37 -2.45 3.83 3.54
CA CYS A 37 -2.10 3.26 2.24
C CYS A 37 -2.99 3.84 1.14
N ALA A 38 -2.40 4.50 0.13
CA ALA A 38 -3.10 4.84 -1.09
C ALA A 38 -3.51 3.57 -1.85
N SER A 39 -4.56 3.66 -2.66
CA SER A 39 -5.06 2.54 -3.47
C SER A 39 -4.82 2.74 -4.97
N GLY A 40 -4.45 3.95 -5.39
CA GLY A 40 -4.17 4.29 -6.79
C GLY A 40 -3.70 5.72 -6.94
N VAL A 41 -3.31 6.10 -8.15
CA VAL A 41 -2.73 7.43 -8.41
C VAL A 41 -3.67 8.59 -8.10
N SER A 42 -4.97 8.37 -8.19
CA SER A 42 -5.99 9.40 -7.89
C SER A 42 -6.05 9.81 -6.42
N ASN A 43 -5.47 9.03 -5.51
CA ASN A 43 -5.54 9.31 -4.07
C ASN A 43 -4.18 9.31 -3.35
N LEU A 44 -3.06 9.39 -4.12
CA LEU A 44 -1.71 9.49 -3.54
C LEU A 44 -1.58 10.72 -2.64
N GLU A 45 -1.99 11.89 -3.13
CA GLU A 45 -1.90 13.14 -2.36
C GLU A 45 -2.90 13.18 -1.18
N GLU A 46 -4.06 12.55 -1.32
CA GLU A 46 -5.02 12.43 -0.22
C GLU A 46 -4.47 11.58 0.93
N ALA A 47 -3.85 10.44 0.63
CA ALA A 47 -3.21 9.59 1.63
C ALA A 47 -2.06 10.33 2.32
N ARG A 48 -1.22 11.04 1.54
CA ARG A 48 -0.15 11.89 2.08
C ARG A 48 -0.69 12.98 3.00
N ARG A 49 -1.67 13.77 2.55
CA ARG A 49 -2.31 14.83 3.34
C ARG A 49 -2.90 14.30 4.64
N CYS A 50 -3.63 13.17 4.57
CA CYS A 50 -4.21 12.51 5.74
C CYS A 50 -3.12 12.10 6.74
N ALA A 51 -2.00 11.54 6.26
CA ALA A 51 -0.88 11.17 7.12
C ALA A 51 -0.26 12.37 7.83
N TYR A 52 -0.11 13.50 7.15
CA TYR A 52 0.39 14.73 7.75
C TYR A 52 -0.58 15.32 8.78
N GLU A 53 -1.88 15.32 8.49
CA GLU A 53 -2.91 15.88 9.38
C GLU A 53 -2.98 15.12 10.72
N TYR A 54 -2.81 13.81 10.69
CA TYR A 54 -2.96 12.96 11.89
C TYR A 54 -1.64 12.44 12.46
N ASP A 55 -0.51 12.95 11.99
CA ASP A 55 0.83 12.54 12.44
C ASP A 55 1.07 11.04 12.24
N GLN A 56 0.80 10.57 11.00
CA GLN A 56 0.94 9.18 10.55
C GLN A 56 2.00 9.06 9.46
N ALA A 57 2.31 7.83 9.05
CA ALA A 57 3.05 7.54 7.84
C ALA A 57 2.10 7.24 6.67
N TYR A 58 2.60 7.29 5.44
CA TYR A 58 1.83 6.89 4.26
C TYR A 58 2.60 5.97 3.33
N ALA A 59 1.84 5.22 2.52
CA ALA A 59 2.34 4.39 1.44
C ALA A 59 1.67 4.75 0.12
N CYS A 60 2.43 4.67 -0.97
CA CYS A 60 1.99 5.00 -2.33
C CYS A 60 2.05 3.79 -3.23
N GLY A 61 0.92 3.43 -3.82
CA GLY A 61 0.83 2.27 -4.70
C GLY A 61 -0.44 2.22 -5.54
N ILE A 62 -0.53 1.19 -6.37
CA ILE A 62 -1.69 0.87 -7.20
C ILE A 62 -2.17 -0.52 -6.79
N HIS A 63 -3.28 -0.56 -6.08
CA HIS A 63 -3.96 -1.77 -5.65
C HIS A 63 -4.59 -2.50 -6.85
N PRO A 64 -4.59 -3.83 -6.93
CA PRO A 64 -5.12 -4.58 -8.08
C PRO A 64 -6.57 -4.23 -8.47
N LEU A 65 -7.44 -3.93 -7.51
CA LEU A 65 -8.82 -3.51 -7.80
C LEU A 65 -8.95 -2.12 -8.43
N TYR A 66 -7.90 -1.31 -8.39
CA TYR A 66 -7.87 0.06 -8.91
C TYR A 66 -7.03 0.22 -10.18
N ILE A 67 -6.54 -0.89 -10.74
CA ILE A 67 -5.84 -0.88 -12.03
C ILE A 67 -6.85 -0.57 -13.14
N GLY A 68 -6.69 0.59 -13.76
CA GLY A 68 -7.53 1.06 -14.87
C GLY A 68 -6.95 0.74 -16.25
N TYR A 69 -7.62 1.20 -17.29
CA TYR A 69 -7.13 1.06 -18.69
C TYR A 69 -5.81 1.80 -18.93
N SER A 70 -5.57 2.90 -18.21
CA SER A 70 -4.35 3.74 -18.31
C SER A 70 -3.26 3.30 -17.31
N TRP A 71 -3.20 2.03 -16.93
CA TRP A 71 -2.29 1.58 -15.89
C TRP A 71 -0.80 1.85 -16.16
N LYS A 72 -0.39 1.99 -17.43
CA LYS A 72 1.00 2.35 -17.80
C LYS A 72 1.32 3.79 -17.45
N GLU A 73 0.39 4.68 -17.75
CA GLU A 73 0.44 6.09 -17.37
C GLU A 73 0.36 6.24 -15.85
N ASP A 74 -0.47 5.43 -15.18
CA ASP A 74 -0.59 5.41 -13.74
C ASP A 74 0.73 4.96 -13.07
N LEU A 75 1.43 3.96 -13.62
CA LEU A 75 2.75 3.58 -13.14
C LEU A 75 3.79 4.70 -13.31
N THR A 76 3.72 5.42 -14.42
CA THR A 76 4.59 6.59 -14.66
C THR A 76 4.30 7.71 -13.65
N ALA A 77 3.03 7.97 -13.37
CA ALA A 77 2.61 8.96 -12.39
C ALA A 77 3.01 8.56 -10.96
N LEU A 78 2.88 7.27 -10.61
CA LEU A 78 3.34 6.73 -9.33
C LEU A 78 4.86 6.92 -9.17
N GLU A 79 5.64 6.60 -10.21
CA GLU A 79 7.09 6.78 -10.15
C GLU A 79 7.48 8.25 -9.99
N ALA A 80 6.81 9.16 -10.72
CA ALA A 80 7.03 10.60 -10.59
C ALA A 80 6.70 11.10 -9.16
N PHE A 81 5.61 10.63 -8.57
CA PHE A 81 5.24 10.97 -7.21
C PHE A 81 6.27 10.46 -6.18
N LEU A 82 6.76 9.23 -6.34
CA LEU A 82 7.80 8.67 -5.47
C LEU A 82 9.11 9.44 -5.58
N GLU A 83 9.50 9.88 -6.79
CA GLU A 83 10.70 10.69 -7.00
C GLU A 83 10.57 12.06 -6.35
N GLU A 84 9.42 12.73 -6.51
CA GLU A 84 9.15 14.04 -5.92
C GLU A 84 9.20 14.00 -4.38
N HIS A 85 8.71 12.90 -3.78
CA HIS A 85 8.56 12.76 -2.33
C HIS A 85 9.61 11.83 -1.70
N ARG A 86 10.68 11.47 -2.42
CA ARG A 86 11.68 10.51 -1.93
C ARG A 86 12.37 10.90 -0.62
N GLU A 87 12.44 12.18 -0.31
CA GLU A 87 13.02 12.72 0.93
C GLU A 87 11.93 13.02 2.00
N ASP A 88 10.65 12.72 1.71
CA ASP A 88 9.56 12.93 2.66
C ASP A 88 9.67 11.89 3.80
N PRO A 89 9.90 12.32 5.06
CA PRO A 89 10.11 11.40 6.18
C PRO A 89 8.87 10.58 6.54
N ARG A 90 7.69 10.91 5.99
CA ARG A 90 6.45 10.17 6.21
C ARG A 90 6.15 9.15 5.12
N LEU A 91 6.85 9.20 3.99
CA LEU A 91 6.75 8.17 2.96
C LEU A 91 7.46 6.90 3.45
N ALA A 92 6.69 5.90 3.85
CA ALA A 92 7.21 4.73 4.54
C ALA A 92 7.19 3.44 3.72
N ALA A 93 6.42 3.36 2.64
CA ALA A 93 6.35 2.16 1.82
C ALA A 93 5.84 2.43 0.39
N VAL A 94 6.12 1.51 -0.51
CA VAL A 94 5.37 1.35 -1.76
C VAL A 94 4.20 0.41 -1.47
N GLY A 95 2.98 0.84 -1.76
CA GLY A 95 1.74 0.11 -1.51
C GLY A 95 0.54 1.06 -1.25
N GLU A 96 -0.69 0.53 -1.22
CA GLU A 96 -0.98 -0.87 -1.30
C GLU A 96 -0.78 -1.37 -2.74
N CYS A 97 -0.07 -2.47 -2.89
CA CYS A 97 0.16 -3.12 -4.17
C CYS A 97 0.07 -4.65 -4.01
N GLY A 98 -0.04 -5.38 -5.08
CA GLY A 98 -0.12 -6.84 -5.00
C GLY A 98 -1.02 -7.46 -6.05
N LEU A 99 -1.62 -8.61 -5.71
CA LEU A 99 -2.46 -9.40 -6.61
C LEU A 99 -3.78 -9.79 -5.94
N ASP A 100 -4.86 -9.70 -6.71
CA ASP A 100 -6.19 -10.18 -6.33
C ASP A 100 -6.76 -11.02 -7.48
N PHE A 101 -6.77 -12.34 -7.31
CA PHE A 101 -7.30 -13.27 -8.30
C PHE A 101 -8.71 -13.74 -7.96
N SER A 102 -9.33 -13.12 -6.95
CA SER A 102 -10.71 -13.40 -6.60
C SER A 102 -11.70 -12.86 -7.63
N ALA A 103 -12.90 -13.38 -7.60
CA ALA A 103 -13.99 -12.92 -8.47
C ALA A 103 -14.39 -11.44 -8.28
N ALA A 104 -13.89 -10.78 -7.25
CA ALA A 104 -14.10 -9.35 -7.02
C ALA A 104 -13.24 -8.46 -7.93
N CYS A 105 -12.15 -9.00 -8.50
CA CYS A 105 -11.25 -8.27 -9.39
C CYS A 105 -11.43 -8.73 -10.84
N SER A 106 -11.81 -7.81 -11.73
CA SER A 106 -11.98 -8.08 -13.16
C SER A 106 -10.73 -7.79 -13.99
N VAL A 107 -9.67 -7.30 -13.38
CA VAL A 107 -8.40 -6.99 -14.06
C VAL A 107 -7.69 -8.29 -14.45
N PRO A 108 -7.26 -8.44 -15.72
CA PRO A 108 -6.53 -9.64 -16.15
C PRO A 108 -5.29 -9.92 -15.28
N HIS A 109 -5.03 -11.20 -15.00
CA HIS A 109 -3.93 -11.59 -14.10
C HIS A 109 -2.57 -11.14 -14.60
N ASP A 110 -2.32 -11.21 -15.90
CA ASP A 110 -1.06 -10.77 -16.53
C ASP A 110 -0.84 -9.27 -16.36
N VAL A 111 -1.90 -8.45 -16.46
CA VAL A 111 -1.84 -7.01 -16.19
C VAL A 111 -1.54 -6.75 -14.71
N GLN A 112 -2.22 -7.46 -13.80
CA GLN A 112 -1.93 -7.35 -12.36
C GLN A 112 -0.47 -7.71 -12.06
N GLU A 113 0.04 -8.80 -12.64
CA GLU A 113 1.42 -9.25 -12.45
C GLU A 113 2.43 -8.22 -12.99
N GLU A 114 2.15 -7.58 -14.13
CA GLU A 114 3.02 -6.52 -14.68
C GLU A 114 3.05 -5.28 -13.79
N VAL A 115 1.88 -4.80 -13.34
CA VAL A 115 1.76 -3.67 -12.43
C VAL A 115 2.45 -3.97 -11.10
N PHE A 116 2.25 -5.16 -10.54
CA PHE A 116 2.87 -5.58 -9.29
C PHE A 116 4.40 -5.67 -9.43
N SER A 117 4.90 -6.34 -10.49
CA SER A 117 6.35 -6.45 -10.68
C SER A 117 7.04 -5.10 -10.87
N THR A 118 6.36 -4.15 -11.49
CA THR A 118 6.88 -2.79 -11.63
C THR A 118 6.97 -2.08 -10.28
N GLN A 119 5.95 -2.21 -9.44
CA GLN A 119 5.97 -1.63 -8.09
C GLN A 119 7.03 -2.27 -7.18
N LEU A 120 7.31 -3.56 -7.32
CA LEU A 120 8.46 -4.20 -6.67
C LEU A 120 9.80 -3.55 -7.08
N LYS A 121 9.96 -3.24 -8.38
CA LYS A 121 11.17 -2.56 -8.87
C LYS A 121 11.27 -1.13 -8.33
N LEU A 122 10.15 -0.40 -8.26
CA LEU A 122 10.09 0.93 -7.67
C LEU A 122 10.47 0.91 -6.17
N ALA A 123 9.90 -0.01 -5.40
CA ALA A 123 10.26 -0.18 -3.99
C ALA A 123 11.77 -0.40 -3.81
N ARG A 124 12.38 -1.23 -4.64
CA ARG A 124 13.83 -1.45 -4.63
C ARG A 124 14.62 -0.20 -5.05
N LYS A 125 14.17 0.50 -6.11
CA LYS A 125 14.82 1.72 -6.61
C LYS A 125 14.90 2.79 -5.52
N TYR A 126 13.82 2.97 -4.76
CA TYR A 126 13.71 4.00 -3.72
C TYR A 126 14.09 3.49 -2.31
N GLY A 127 14.46 2.22 -2.16
CA GLY A 127 14.82 1.64 -0.87
C GLY A 127 13.65 1.55 0.13
N LEU A 128 12.42 1.49 -0.36
CA LEU A 128 11.20 1.49 0.44
C LEU A 128 10.71 0.06 0.73
N PRO A 129 10.16 -0.20 1.92
CA PRO A 129 9.39 -1.39 2.21
C PRO A 129 8.15 -1.53 1.32
N LEU A 130 7.48 -2.69 1.39
CA LEU A 130 6.22 -2.96 0.70
C LEU A 130 5.05 -3.12 1.68
N SER A 131 3.90 -2.55 1.32
CA SER A 131 2.60 -2.90 1.89
C SER A 131 1.81 -3.69 0.85
N LEU A 132 1.59 -5.00 1.12
CA LEU A 132 1.16 -5.96 0.13
C LEU A 132 -0.25 -6.47 0.36
N HIS A 133 -1.03 -6.50 -0.71
CA HIS A 133 -2.29 -7.21 -0.87
C HIS A 133 -2.05 -8.57 -1.52
N GLY A 134 -2.70 -9.61 -1.01
CA GLY A 134 -2.64 -10.94 -1.61
C GLY A 134 -3.92 -11.73 -1.37
N ARG A 135 -4.79 -11.80 -2.37
CA ARG A 135 -6.04 -12.54 -2.28
C ARG A 135 -6.16 -13.56 -3.42
N GLU A 136 -6.29 -14.84 -3.04
CA GLU A 136 -6.32 -15.98 -3.97
C GLU A 136 -5.11 -16.04 -4.95
N ALA A 137 -4.01 -15.34 -4.60
CA ALA A 137 -2.83 -15.15 -5.43
C ALA A 137 -1.51 -15.33 -4.67
N MET A 138 -1.55 -15.83 -3.42
CA MET A 138 -0.40 -15.81 -2.53
C MET A 138 0.85 -16.50 -3.10
N ASP A 139 0.69 -17.64 -3.76
CA ASP A 139 1.83 -18.35 -4.37
C ASP A 139 2.53 -17.53 -5.46
N ILE A 140 1.75 -16.75 -6.22
CA ILE A 140 2.29 -15.87 -7.26
C ILE A 140 2.96 -14.65 -6.61
N VAL A 141 2.36 -14.03 -5.59
CA VAL A 141 2.98 -12.95 -4.81
C VAL A 141 4.34 -13.41 -4.29
N LEU A 142 4.40 -14.57 -3.63
CA LEU A 142 5.64 -15.13 -3.09
C LEU A 142 6.67 -15.47 -4.18
N LYS A 143 6.24 -15.94 -5.36
CA LYS A 143 7.11 -16.15 -6.52
C LYS A 143 7.81 -14.86 -6.94
N TYR A 144 7.07 -13.75 -7.01
CA TYR A 144 7.62 -12.43 -7.35
C TYR A 144 8.57 -11.89 -6.28
N ILE A 145 8.19 -11.99 -5.00
CA ILE A 145 9.03 -11.58 -3.86
C ILE A 145 10.37 -12.35 -3.86
N ARG A 146 10.35 -13.64 -4.13
CA ARG A 146 11.58 -14.46 -4.21
C ARG A 146 12.49 -14.06 -5.38
N ARG A 147 11.91 -13.62 -6.51
CA ARG A 147 12.66 -13.18 -7.70
C ARG A 147 13.18 -11.75 -7.60
N LEU A 148 12.42 -10.89 -6.97
CA LEU A 148 12.68 -9.48 -6.78
C LEU A 148 12.54 -9.13 -5.28
N PRO A 149 13.45 -9.63 -4.41
CA PRO A 149 13.29 -9.50 -2.98
C PRO A 149 13.28 -8.02 -2.57
N PRO A 150 12.21 -7.56 -1.88
CA PRO A 150 12.22 -6.25 -1.24
C PRO A 150 13.16 -6.26 -0.03
N GLN A 151 13.54 -5.08 0.45
CA GLN A 151 14.30 -5.00 1.69
C GLN A 151 13.47 -5.44 2.90
N LEU A 152 12.23 -4.98 2.96
CA LEU A 152 11.24 -5.30 3.99
C LEU A 152 9.84 -5.26 3.38
N GLY A 153 8.85 -5.81 4.06
CA GLY A 153 7.46 -5.70 3.65
C GLY A 153 6.50 -6.36 4.62
N ILE A 154 5.25 -5.98 4.50
CA ILE A 154 4.14 -6.55 5.25
C ILE A 154 3.09 -7.01 4.24
N ILE A 155 2.60 -8.22 4.40
CA ILE A 155 1.39 -8.71 3.73
C ILE A 155 0.25 -8.55 4.72
N HIS A 156 -0.63 -7.59 4.49
CA HIS A 156 -1.76 -7.38 5.38
C HIS A 156 -2.84 -8.46 5.17
N ALA A 157 -3.67 -8.71 6.19
CA ALA A 157 -4.74 -9.72 6.16
C ALA A 157 -4.27 -11.09 5.60
N PHE A 158 -3.04 -11.49 5.90
CA PHE A 158 -2.45 -12.73 5.40
C PHE A 158 -3.31 -13.94 5.76
N ASN A 159 -3.75 -14.68 4.77
CA ASN A 159 -4.57 -15.89 4.91
C ASN A 159 -3.92 -17.13 4.27
N GLY A 160 -2.62 -17.09 4.07
CA GLY A 160 -1.83 -18.20 3.57
C GLY A 160 -1.57 -19.31 4.61
N SER A 161 -0.89 -20.36 4.19
CA SER A 161 -0.47 -21.45 5.06
C SER A 161 0.79 -21.12 5.86
N MET A 162 1.09 -21.93 6.89
CA MET A 162 2.34 -21.83 7.64
C MET A 162 3.59 -22.07 6.78
N ALA A 163 3.45 -22.75 5.63
CA ALA A 163 4.55 -23.01 4.70
C ALA A 163 4.81 -21.83 3.74
N GLN A 164 3.83 -20.98 3.53
CA GLN A 164 3.92 -19.76 2.75
C GLN A 164 4.50 -18.62 3.59
#